data_00b6368318f1b99962ee2ae54085cf38
#
_entry.id   00b6368318f1b99962ee2ae54085cf38
#
_cell.length_a   1.000
_cell.length_b   1.000
_cell.length_c   1.000
_cell.angle_alpha   90.00
_cell.angle_beta   90.00
_cell.angle_gamma   90.00
#
_symmetry.space_group_name_H-M   'P 1'
#
loop_
_entity.id
_entity.type
_entity.pdbx_description
1 polymer ?
#
loop_
_entity_poly.entity_id
_entity_poly.type
_entity_poly.pdbx_seq_one_letter_code
_entity_poly.pdbx_strand_id
1 'polypeptide(L)'
;MVVLTQRVHQIMMPIFGLVGTAMILVSTYGVFARNVLQVSAPWTDETLKLLDICMIFIVSSVVFLRDEHIALTLIEDSARVKNRPWVHGSMKIFQYGMALVIHVELVRELYVIIAKQMTTNEITTVMEYPLYLLNVAILIGCVLTVLFAVLKIMDQMQKMGTVPEDAASADGGGSI
;
A
#
# COMPACT_ATOMS: atom_id res chain seq x y z
N MET A 1 5.91 -16.83 4.27
CA MET A 1 5.44 -15.43 4.36
C MET A 1 6.23 -14.58 5.36
N VAL A 2 6.39 -14.96 6.64
CA VAL A 2 7.04 -14.13 7.67
C VAL A 2 8.45 -13.64 7.26
N VAL A 3 9.29 -14.51 6.71
CA VAL A 3 10.66 -14.17 6.29
C VAL A 3 10.68 -13.15 5.15
N LEU A 4 9.76 -13.27 4.18
CA LEU A 4 9.63 -12.32 3.07
C LEU A 4 9.21 -10.94 3.58
N THR A 5 8.20 -10.90 4.45
CA THR A 5 7.70 -9.65 5.05
C THR A 5 8.78 -8.93 5.85
N GLN A 6 9.58 -9.68 6.64
CA GLN A 6 10.70 -9.10 7.39
C GLN A 6 11.80 -8.55 6.49
N ARG A 7 12.17 -9.27 5.43
CA ARG A 7 13.19 -8.81 4.47
C ARG A 7 12.76 -7.54 3.73
N VAL A 8 11.51 -7.52 3.23
CA VAL A 8 10.95 -6.34 2.56
C VAL A 8 10.95 -5.14 3.51
N HIS A 9 10.53 -5.33 4.76
CA HIS A 9 10.52 -4.27 5.77
C HIS A 9 11.93 -3.72 6.08
N GLN A 10 12.92 -4.59 6.28
CA GLN A 10 14.29 -4.17 6.58
C GLN A 10 14.94 -3.35 5.44
N ILE A 11 14.58 -3.63 4.19
CA ILE A 11 15.09 -2.88 3.03
C ILE A 11 14.32 -1.57 2.86
N MET A 12 13.01 -1.58 3.09
CA MET A 12 12.15 -0.42 2.85
C MET A 12 12.26 0.65 3.95
N MET A 13 12.48 0.27 5.21
CA MET A 13 12.59 1.22 6.33
C MET A 13 13.66 2.31 6.11
N PRO A 14 14.92 1.97 5.77
CA PRO A 14 15.92 3.01 5.51
C PRO A 14 15.60 3.87 4.29
N ILE A 15 14.97 3.30 3.26
CA ILE A 15 14.54 4.06 2.07
C ILE A 15 13.47 5.09 2.47
N PHE A 16 12.47 4.70 3.27
CA PHE A 16 11.44 5.62 3.76
C PHE A 16 12.02 6.70 4.67
N GLY A 17 12.98 6.33 5.54
CA GLY A 17 13.68 7.29 6.38
C GLY A 17 14.45 8.34 5.55
N LEU A 18 15.12 7.90 4.49
CA LEU A 18 15.86 8.78 3.59
C LEU A 18 14.92 9.71 2.82
N VAL A 19 13.86 9.16 2.22
CA VAL A 19 12.85 9.97 1.49
C VAL A 19 12.17 10.96 2.43
N GLY A 20 11.74 10.53 3.62
CA GLY A 20 11.14 11.41 4.62
C GLY A 20 12.07 12.53 5.06
N THR A 21 13.36 12.24 5.25
CA THR A 21 14.38 13.26 5.57
C THR A 21 14.54 14.24 4.41
N ALA A 22 14.59 13.76 3.16
CA ALA A 22 14.66 14.61 1.99
C ALA A 22 13.43 15.55 1.89
N MET A 23 12.22 15.03 2.17
CA MET A 23 11.00 15.86 2.19
C MET A 23 11.08 16.97 3.23
N ILE A 24 11.57 16.66 4.45
CA ILE A 24 11.74 17.66 5.50
C ILE A 24 12.73 18.74 5.08
N LEU A 25 13.87 18.36 4.48
CA LEU A 25 14.88 19.31 4.01
C LEU A 25 14.35 20.22 2.90
N VAL A 26 13.66 19.65 1.90
CA VAL A 26 13.07 20.43 0.79
C VAL A 26 11.98 21.37 1.31
N SER A 27 11.11 20.89 2.21
CA SER A 27 10.06 21.71 2.83
C SER A 27 10.66 22.86 3.66
N THR A 28 11.65 22.56 4.49
CA THR A 28 12.34 23.56 5.31
C THR A 28 13.02 24.63 4.43
N TYR A 29 13.69 24.18 3.36
CA TYR A 29 14.27 25.12 2.40
C TYR A 29 13.22 26.00 1.74
N GLY A 30 12.08 25.44 1.32
CA GLY A 30 10.98 26.19 0.70
C GLY A 30 10.43 27.28 1.62
N VAL A 31 10.23 26.94 2.91
CA VAL A 31 9.79 27.91 3.93
C VAL A 31 10.85 28.99 4.17
N PHE A 32 12.11 28.61 4.27
CA PHE A 32 13.22 29.54 4.47
C PHE A 32 13.37 30.49 3.28
N ALA A 33 13.33 29.98 2.04
CA ALA A 33 13.43 30.79 0.83
C ALA A 33 12.33 31.83 0.75
N ARG A 34 11.08 31.48 1.08
CA ARG A 34 9.94 32.40 1.04
C ARG A 34 9.99 33.46 2.15
N ASN A 35 10.32 33.08 3.38
CA ASN A 35 10.19 33.95 4.55
C ASN A 35 11.46 34.78 4.84
N VAL A 36 12.64 34.21 4.58
CA VAL A 36 13.93 34.87 4.89
C VAL A 36 14.54 35.47 3.65
N LEU A 37 14.66 34.72 2.57
CA LEU A 37 15.29 35.21 1.34
C LEU A 37 14.30 35.99 0.46
N GLN A 38 13.00 35.93 0.73
CA GLN A 38 11.93 36.53 -0.08
C GLN A 38 12.00 36.15 -1.57
N VAL A 39 12.53 34.95 -1.86
CA VAL A 39 12.65 34.37 -3.20
C VAL A 39 11.60 33.32 -3.39
N SER A 40 10.92 33.38 -4.54
CA SER A 40 9.98 32.30 -4.91
C SER A 40 10.77 31.06 -5.31
N ALA A 41 10.46 29.92 -4.66
CA ALA A 41 11.07 28.63 -4.96
C ALA A 41 9.97 27.59 -5.30
N PRO A 42 9.22 27.75 -6.41
CA PRO A 42 8.07 26.90 -6.71
C PRO A 42 8.45 25.45 -7.07
N TRP A 43 9.72 25.20 -7.40
CA TRP A 43 10.25 23.86 -7.60
C TRP A 43 10.16 22.98 -6.34
N THR A 44 10.18 23.59 -5.16
CA THR A 44 10.05 22.84 -3.89
C THR A 44 8.69 22.18 -3.77
N ASP A 45 7.63 22.85 -4.20
CA ASP A 45 6.27 22.34 -4.14
C ASP A 45 6.06 21.17 -5.12
N GLU A 46 6.64 21.24 -6.33
CA GLU A 46 6.58 20.14 -7.30
C GLU A 46 7.39 18.92 -6.84
N THR A 47 8.60 19.17 -6.30
CA THR A 47 9.44 18.09 -5.74
C THR A 47 8.76 17.40 -4.56
N LEU A 48 8.14 18.17 -3.65
CA LEU A 48 7.39 17.59 -2.52
C LEU A 48 6.23 16.73 -2.98
N LYS A 49 5.44 17.18 -3.96
CA LYS A 49 4.35 16.37 -4.53
C LYS A 49 4.85 15.05 -5.10
N LEU A 50 5.96 15.05 -5.83
CA LEU A 50 6.54 13.83 -6.39
C LEU A 50 6.97 12.86 -5.29
N LEU A 51 7.72 13.34 -4.30
CA LEU A 51 8.19 12.53 -3.18
C LEU A 51 7.04 11.99 -2.33
N ASP A 52 6.02 12.81 -2.07
CA ASP A 52 4.85 12.44 -1.28
C ASP A 52 4.05 11.32 -1.96
N ILE A 53 3.75 11.48 -3.25
CA ILE A 53 3.05 10.47 -4.05
C ILE A 53 3.85 9.15 -4.08
N CYS A 54 5.15 9.21 -4.37
CA CYS A 54 6.01 8.02 -4.36
C CYS A 54 5.95 7.33 -2.99
N MET A 55 6.07 8.11 -1.91
CA MET A 55 6.08 7.58 -0.55
C MET A 55 4.74 6.94 -0.18
N ILE A 56 3.60 7.61 -0.43
CA ILE A 56 2.27 7.11 -0.11
C ILE A 56 2.01 5.75 -0.78
N PHE A 57 2.24 5.63 -2.07
CA PHE A 57 1.89 4.40 -2.80
C PHE A 57 2.85 3.24 -2.49
N ILE A 58 4.15 3.50 -2.31
CA ILE A 58 5.11 2.46 -1.94
C ILE A 58 4.90 2.02 -0.49
N VAL A 59 4.70 2.95 0.44
CA VAL A 59 4.43 2.63 1.86
C VAL A 59 3.11 1.88 1.99
N SER A 60 2.06 2.32 1.29
CA SER A 60 0.75 1.64 1.31
C SER A 60 0.86 0.17 0.91
N SER A 61 1.67 -0.16 -0.10
CA SER A 61 1.88 -1.55 -0.51
C SER A 61 2.57 -2.39 0.56
N VAL A 62 3.55 -1.82 1.30
CA VAL A 62 4.25 -2.50 2.40
C VAL A 62 3.34 -2.66 3.63
N VAL A 63 2.56 -1.63 3.96
CA VAL A 63 1.56 -1.70 5.05
C VAL A 63 0.51 -2.76 4.75
N PHE A 64 0.07 -2.86 3.49
CA PHE A 64 -0.84 -3.92 3.05
C PHE A 64 -0.24 -5.32 3.26
N LEU A 65 1.06 -5.50 2.97
CA LEU A 65 1.75 -6.77 3.21
C LEU A 65 1.77 -7.17 4.69
N ARG A 66 1.78 -6.20 5.63
CA ARG A 66 1.84 -6.45 7.07
C ARG A 66 0.48 -6.64 7.75
N ASP A 67 -0.63 -6.50 7.03
CA ASP A 67 -1.99 -6.50 7.59
C ASP A 67 -2.25 -5.37 8.61
N GLU A 68 -1.49 -4.28 8.54
CA GLU A 68 -1.59 -3.15 9.47
C GLU A 68 -2.64 -2.09 9.05
N HIS A 69 -3.57 -2.44 8.15
CA HIS A 69 -4.68 -1.55 7.80
C HIS A 69 -5.66 -1.42 8.97
N ILE A 70 -5.56 -0.30 9.67
CA ILE A 70 -6.28 0.03 10.94
C ILE A 70 -7.80 -0.12 10.82
N ALA A 71 -8.39 0.13 9.66
CA ALA A 71 -9.84 0.12 9.49
C ALA A 71 -10.48 -1.27 9.67
N LEU A 72 -9.73 -2.34 9.46
CA LEU A 72 -10.23 -3.73 9.51
C LEU A 72 -9.83 -4.45 10.79
N THR A 73 -8.74 -4.06 11.44
CA THR A 73 -8.36 -4.60 12.75
C THR A 73 -9.43 -4.34 13.80
N LEU A 74 -10.13 -3.21 13.75
CA LEU A 74 -11.23 -2.89 14.67
C LEU A 74 -12.43 -3.84 14.51
N ILE A 75 -12.70 -4.31 13.30
CA ILE A 75 -13.77 -5.29 13.05
C ILE A 75 -13.32 -6.70 13.40
N GLU A 76 -12.06 -7.03 13.12
CA GLU A 76 -11.45 -8.32 13.45
C GLU A 76 -11.32 -8.53 14.97
N ASP A 77 -11.03 -7.49 15.75
CA ASP A 77 -10.92 -7.52 17.21
C ASP A 77 -12.29 -7.56 17.92
N SER A 78 -13.39 -7.42 17.17
CA SER A 78 -14.71 -7.61 17.76
C SER A 78 -14.84 -9.03 18.32
N ALA A 79 -15.20 -9.14 19.60
CA ALA A 79 -15.26 -10.40 20.34
C ALA A 79 -16.15 -11.48 19.67
N ARG A 80 -17.11 -11.09 18.79
CA ARG A 80 -17.97 -12.00 18.04
C ARG A 80 -17.25 -12.68 16.87
N VAL A 81 -16.27 -12.02 16.24
CA VAL A 81 -15.51 -12.52 15.09
C VAL A 81 -14.35 -13.39 15.56
N LYS A 82 -13.72 -13.04 16.67
CA LYS A 82 -12.58 -13.76 17.26
C LYS A 82 -12.92 -15.20 17.66
N ASN A 83 -14.17 -15.47 18.04
CA ASN A 83 -14.62 -16.80 18.47
C ASN A 83 -15.02 -17.74 17.32
N ARG A 84 -15.00 -17.27 16.05
CA ARG A 84 -15.34 -18.09 14.88
C ARG A 84 -14.23 -17.97 13.82
N PRO A 85 -13.25 -18.89 13.79
CA PRO A 85 -12.10 -18.82 12.89
C PRO A 85 -12.49 -18.81 11.41
N TRP A 86 -13.61 -19.42 11.05
CA TRP A 86 -14.12 -19.45 9.68
C TRP A 86 -14.62 -18.07 9.22
N VAL A 87 -15.29 -17.33 10.08
CA VAL A 87 -15.77 -15.97 9.79
C VAL A 87 -14.58 -15.02 9.62
N HIS A 88 -13.56 -15.14 10.48
CA HIS A 88 -12.35 -14.35 10.40
C HIS A 88 -11.58 -14.58 9.06
N GLY A 89 -11.42 -15.85 8.66
CA GLY A 89 -10.79 -16.19 7.38
C GLY A 89 -11.54 -15.66 6.17
N SER A 90 -12.85 -15.79 6.17
CA SER A 90 -13.74 -15.30 5.11
C SER A 90 -13.68 -13.77 4.95
N MET A 91 -13.68 -13.03 6.07
CA MET A 91 -13.54 -11.57 6.05
C MET A 91 -12.20 -11.10 5.47
N LYS A 92 -11.11 -11.79 5.80
CA LYS A 92 -9.78 -11.48 5.22
C LYS A 92 -9.74 -11.71 3.70
N ILE A 93 -10.29 -12.81 3.23
CA ILE A 93 -10.35 -13.09 1.78
C ILE A 93 -11.18 -12.03 1.08
N PHE A 94 -12.32 -11.63 1.64
CA PHE A 94 -13.15 -10.57 1.08
C PHE A 94 -12.40 -9.24 1.00
N GLN A 95 -11.67 -8.88 2.06
CA GLN A 95 -10.84 -7.68 2.11
C GLN A 95 -9.75 -7.66 1.03
N TYR A 96 -8.99 -8.76 0.92
CA TYR A 96 -7.94 -8.86 -0.10
C TYR A 96 -8.52 -8.87 -1.51
N GLY A 97 -9.68 -9.50 -1.70
CA GLY A 97 -10.42 -9.51 -2.96
C GLY A 97 -10.87 -8.10 -3.37
N MET A 98 -11.46 -7.33 -2.45
CA MET A 98 -11.84 -5.93 -2.70
C MET A 98 -10.61 -5.07 -3.03
N ALA A 99 -9.53 -5.20 -2.26
CA ALA A 99 -8.30 -4.46 -2.53
C ALA A 99 -7.74 -4.83 -3.92
N LEU A 100 -7.77 -6.10 -4.29
CA LEU A 100 -7.31 -6.56 -5.60
C LEU A 100 -8.12 -5.94 -6.74
N VAL A 101 -9.45 -5.98 -6.67
CA VAL A 101 -10.34 -5.41 -7.68
C VAL A 101 -10.07 -3.91 -7.87
N ILE A 102 -10.00 -3.16 -6.77
CA ILE A 102 -9.77 -1.71 -6.82
C ILE A 102 -8.40 -1.40 -7.44
N HIS A 103 -7.34 -2.11 -7.05
CA HIS A 103 -6.01 -1.83 -7.57
C HIS A 103 -5.81 -2.29 -9.02
N VAL A 104 -6.49 -3.35 -9.46
CA VAL A 104 -6.47 -3.77 -10.87
C VAL A 104 -7.13 -2.72 -11.76
N GLU A 105 -8.28 -2.16 -11.36
CA GLU A 105 -8.90 -1.06 -12.09
C GLU A 105 -8.00 0.19 -12.10
N LEU A 106 -7.38 0.53 -10.97
CA LEU A 106 -6.42 1.64 -10.91
C LEU A 106 -5.23 1.43 -11.86
N VAL A 107 -4.66 0.23 -11.91
CA VAL A 107 -3.55 -0.09 -12.84
C VAL A 107 -3.99 0.10 -14.29
N ARG A 108 -5.20 -0.35 -14.63
CA ARG A 108 -5.76 -0.21 -15.99
C ARG A 108 -5.92 1.27 -16.38
N GLU A 109 -6.55 2.07 -15.51
CA GLU A 109 -6.76 3.49 -15.76
C GLU A 109 -5.43 4.27 -15.83
N LEU A 110 -4.49 3.99 -14.92
CA LEU A 110 -3.17 4.60 -14.94
C LEU A 110 -2.39 4.29 -16.21
N TYR A 111 -2.49 3.07 -16.72
CA TYR A 111 -1.85 2.72 -17.99
C TYR A 111 -2.37 3.58 -19.15
N VAL A 112 -3.69 3.79 -19.24
CA VAL A 112 -4.32 4.62 -20.27
C VAL A 112 -3.87 6.09 -20.11
N ILE A 113 -3.84 6.61 -18.88
CA ILE A 113 -3.40 7.98 -18.59
C ILE A 113 -1.93 8.16 -18.98
N ILE A 114 -1.04 7.24 -18.59
CA ILE A 114 0.39 7.30 -18.91
C ILE A 114 0.59 7.28 -20.43
N ALA A 115 -0.09 6.37 -21.16
CA ALA A 115 0.00 6.28 -22.61
C ALA A 115 -0.44 7.59 -23.28
N LYS A 116 -1.51 8.22 -22.80
CA LYS A 116 -1.97 9.52 -23.27
C LYS A 116 -0.94 10.62 -22.98
N GLN A 117 -0.42 10.71 -21.77
CA GLN A 117 0.56 11.73 -21.38
C GLN A 117 1.87 11.62 -22.15
N MET A 118 2.29 10.40 -22.49
CA MET A 118 3.46 10.18 -23.35
C MET A 118 3.25 10.68 -24.78
N THR A 119 2.01 10.61 -25.29
CA THR A 119 1.70 11.13 -26.63
C THR A 119 1.51 12.63 -26.66
N THR A 120 0.98 13.23 -25.60
CA THR A 120 0.75 14.68 -25.48
C THR A 120 1.98 15.45 -25.00
N ASN A 121 3.04 14.74 -24.54
CA ASN A 121 4.23 15.36 -23.94
C ASN A 121 3.88 16.37 -22.83
N GLU A 122 2.92 16.02 -21.98
CA GLU A 122 2.55 16.86 -20.85
C GLU A 122 3.70 16.98 -19.86
N ILE A 123 4.07 18.23 -19.54
CA ILE A 123 5.16 18.58 -18.59
C ILE A 123 4.61 19.38 -17.42
N THR A 124 5.31 19.36 -16.29
CA THR A 124 4.99 20.22 -15.15
C THR A 124 5.36 21.68 -15.44
N THR A 125 4.70 22.59 -14.72
CA THR A 125 4.77 24.04 -15.01
C THR A 125 6.09 24.71 -14.59
N VAL A 126 6.84 24.12 -13.67
CA VAL A 126 8.04 24.77 -13.09
C VAL A 126 9.31 23.99 -13.38
N MET A 127 9.30 22.68 -13.11
CA MET A 127 10.49 21.85 -13.33
C MET A 127 10.53 21.23 -14.73
N GLU A 128 9.46 21.41 -15.53
CA GLU A 128 9.34 20.90 -16.90
C GLU A 128 9.61 19.39 -17.02
N TYR A 129 9.46 18.62 -15.93
CA TYR A 129 9.58 17.18 -16.02
C TYR A 129 8.27 16.55 -16.52
N PRO A 130 8.35 15.39 -17.19
CA PRO A 130 7.18 14.75 -17.77
C PRO A 130 6.18 14.33 -16.69
N LEU A 131 4.90 14.67 -16.86
CA LEU A 131 3.84 14.40 -15.88
C LEU A 131 3.60 12.90 -15.68
N TYR A 132 3.90 12.08 -16.71
CA TYR A 132 3.78 10.62 -16.61
C TYR A 132 4.68 10.01 -15.52
N LEU A 133 5.75 10.70 -15.09
CA LEU A 133 6.66 10.22 -14.05
C LEU A 133 5.93 10.01 -12.71
N LEU A 134 5.03 10.94 -12.35
CA LEU A 134 4.15 10.82 -11.18
C LEU A 134 3.25 9.59 -11.28
N ASN A 135 2.61 9.42 -12.43
CA ASN A 135 1.68 8.30 -12.65
C ASN A 135 2.39 6.95 -12.72
N VAL A 136 3.63 6.90 -13.20
CA VAL A 136 4.48 5.69 -13.15
C VAL A 136 4.80 5.30 -11.70
N ALA A 137 5.09 6.26 -10.83
CA ALA A 137 5.32 5.98 -9.41
C ALA A 137 4.08 5.37 -8.74
N ILE A 138 2.89 5.92 -9.02
CA ILE A 138 1.61 5.37 -8.56
C ILE A 138 1.39 3.96 -9.11
N LEU A 139 1.64 3.75 -10.39
CA LEU A 139 1.49 2.45 -11.05
C LEU A 139 2.37 1.38 -10.40
N ILE A 140 3.62 1.69 -10.10
CA ILE A 140 4.53 0.77 -9.39
C ILE A 140 3.94 0.37 -8.03
N GLY A 141 3.46 1.33 -7.24
CA GLY A 141 2.83 1.05 -5.95
C GLY A 141 1.57 0.18 -6.07
N CYS A 142 0.70 0.46 -7.06
CA CYS A 142 -0.49 -0.34 -7.31
C CYS A 142 -0.15 -1.77 -7.74
N VAL A 143 0.83 -1.96 -8.63
CA VAL A 143 1.29 -3.29 -9.07
C VAL A 143 1.86 -4.09 -7.90
N LEU A 144 2.66 -3.45 -7.03
CA LEU A 144 3.17 -4.10 -5.81
C LEU A 144 2.02 -4.53 -4.88
N THR A 145 1.00 -3.68 -4.72
CA THR A 145 -0.17 -4.02 -3.89
C THR A 145 -0.96 -5.19 -4.48
N VAL A 146 -1.17 -5.23 -5.79
CA VAL A 146 -1.82 -6.36 -6.47
C VAL A 146 -1.04 -7.66 -6.25
N LEU A 147 0.28 -7.62 -6.41
CA LEU A 147 1.15 -8.79 -6.20
C LEU A 147 1.06 -9.29 -4.75
N PHE A 148 1.11 -8.38 -3.79
CA PHE A 148 0.99 -8.74 -2.37
C PHE A 148 -0.41 -9.24 -2.01
N ALA A 149 -1.47 -8.69 -2.61
CA ALA A 149 -2.84 -9.16 -2.42
C ALA A 149 -3.01 -10.61 -2.90
N VAL A 150 -2.50 -10.94 -4.08
CA VAL A 150 -2.53 -12.33 -4.60
C VAL A 150 -1.78 -13.28 -3.68
N LEU A 151 -0.58 -12.93 -3.25
CA LEU A 151 0.21 -13.75 -2.31
C LEU A 151 -0.52 -13.98 -0.98
N LYS A 152 -1.20 -12.95 -0.46
CA LYS A 152 -1.99 -13.04 0.78
C LYS A 152 -3.21 -13.94 0.62
N ILE A 153 -3.93 -13.84 -0.49
CA ILE A 153 -5.07 -14.71 -0.79
C ILE A 153 -4.61 -16.17 -0.84
N MET A 154 -3.51 -16.46 -1.52
CA MET A 154 -2.96 -17.82 -1.60
C MET A 154 -2.57 -18.37 -0.22
N ASP A 155 -1.87 -17.58 0.61
CA ASP A 155 -1.48 -17.97 1.97
C ASP A 155 -2.71 -18.21 2.86
N GLN A 156 -3.74 -17.39 2.74
CA GLN A 156 -4.98 -17.54 3.50
C GLN A 156 -5.78 -18.78 3.08
N MET A 157 -5.85 -19.06 1.79
CA MET A 157 -6.51 -20.27 1.28
C MET A 157 -5.81 -21.55 1.75
N GLN A 158 -4.47 -21.57 1.77
CA GLN A 158 -3.70 -22.71 2.30
C GLN A 158 -3.98 -22.92 3.78
N LYS A 159 -4.04 -21.85 4.58
CA LYS A 159 -4.36 -21.95 6.02
C LYS A 159 -5.78 -22.48 6.30
N MET A 160 -6.73 -22.14 5.44
CA MET A 160 -8.10 -22.65 5.58
C MET A 160 -8.22 -24.13 5.15
N GLY A 161 -7.40 -24.59 4.21
CA GLY A 161 -7.35 -26.00 3.77
C GLY A 161 -6.61 -26.94 4.73
N THR A 162 -5.83 -26.41 5.67
CA THR A 162 -5.05 -27.18 6.67
C THR A 162 -5.65 -27.15 8.08
N VAL A 163 -6.94 -26.81 8.23
CA VAL A 163 -7.64 -26.97 9.52
C VAL A 163 -7.67 -28.47 9.84
N PRO A 164 -7.03 -28.95 10.93
CA PRO A 164 -7.05 -30.37 11.29
C PRO A 164 -8.47 -30.80 11.59
N GLU A 165 -8.80 -31.98 11.14
CA GLU A 165 -10.09 -32.70 11.34
C GLU A 165 -10.39 -32.97 12.84
N ASP A 166 -9.43 -32.71 13.72
CA ASP A 166 -9.49 -32.93 15.18
C ASP A 166 -10.47 -31.99 15.92
N ALA A 167 -10.91 -30.89 15.29
CA ALA A 167 -11.90 -29.99 15.91
C ALA A 167 -13.36 -30.46 15.70
N ALA A 168 -13.60 -31.36 14.76
CA ALA A 168 -14.95 -31.91 14.49
C ALA A 168 -15.30 -33.05 15.45
N SER A 169 -14.32 -33.69 16.10
CA SER A 169 -14.53 -34.81 17.01
C SER A 169 -14.80 -34.44 18.47
N ALA A 170 -14.60 -33.15 18.83
CA ALA A 170 -14.78 -32.69 20.21
C ALA A 170 -16.20 -32.28 20.59
N ASP A 171 -17.13 -32.20 19.62
CA ASP A 171 -18.52 -31.77 19.86
C ASP A 171 -19.52 -32.99 19.87
N GLY A 172 -19.00 -34.18 19.78
CA GLY A 172 -19.83 -35.44 19.75
C GLY A 172 -19.88 -36.25 21.05
N GLY A 173 -19.34 -35.77 22.15
CA GLY A 173 -19.20 -36.55 23.39
C GLY A 173 -19.75 -35.88 24.64
N GLY A 174 -21.05 -35.62 24.68
CA GLY A 174 -21.68 -35.05 25.86
C GLY A 174 -23.16 -35.35 25.98
N SER A 175 -23.51 -36.63 25.91
CA SER A 175 -24.82 -37.08 26.35
C SER A 175 -24.65 -38.30 27.29
N ILE A 176 -24.65 -38.09 28.56
CA ILE A 176 -25.37 -38.90 29.58
C ILE A 176 -25.61 -37.99 30.78
#